data_709f970b58e11111d0b91d96d698cd67
#
_entry.id   709f970b58e11111d0b91d96d698cd67
#
_cell.length_a   1.000
_cell.length_b   1.000
_cell.length_c   1.000
_cell.angle_alpha   90.00
_cell.angle_beta   90.00
_cell.angle_gamma   90.00
#
_symmetry.space_group_name_H-M   'P 1'
#
loop_
_entity.id
_entity.type
_entity.pdbx_description
1 polymer ?
#
loop_
_entity_poly.entity_id
_entity_poly.type
_entity_poly.pdbx_seq_one_letter_code
_entity_poly.pdbx_strand_id
1 'polypeptide(L)'
;WRAALEHLAALAELGITTIEMMPVAEFAGRRGWGYDGVNLYAPSHLYGTPDDLRRFVDRAHRLGLGVILDVVYNHFGPDGNYLSRYSPRYFSTRHTTEWGQAINFDDDAAAVREFVTANAAYWIEEFHLDGLRLDATQQIYDTSEPHVLAELSARARAAAPRRSICLFAENEPQDTRILRSLEQGGYGFDALWNDDFHHAAVVALTGRREAYYQDYLGTAQEFLSTAKWGFLYQGQRYSWQRKRRGTPTRGLAAHRFVTFLENHDQVANGSNLRGERLRGHASSGMYRAMTALWLLSPGTPLLFQGQEFGSSSPFLYFADHGGALGAAVRRGRVDFMRQFRSVAARDVLTALPDPAADDTFFKCTLRDDERSADGEVPRLHRDLLRLRREDPIFRNLPVRDWIDGAVLSDRVFVLRWFASDPRGAWSAESDSRDRLIVVNLGADRHFDQAPEPLLAPPAGMAWSILWSSEDPEYGGAGTSPLEQDDGWHIPGHATVVMDARRR
;
A
#
# COMPACT_ATOMS: atom_id res chain seq x y z
N TRP A 1 4.91 -21.76 7.26
CA TRP A 1 5.60 -21.65 5.98
C TRP A 1 5.13 -22.68 4.97
N ARG A 2 4.89 -23.93 5.39
CA ARG A 2 4.53 -25.05 4.49
C ARG A 2 3.21 -24.78 3.76
N ALA A 3 2.16 -24.35 4.45
CA ALA A 3 0.91 -23.98 3.82
C ALA A 3 1.06 -22.79 2.85
N ALA A 4 1.87 -21.78 3.22
CA ALA A 4 2.11 -20.62 2.36
C ALA A 4 2.82 -20.97 1.03
N LEU A 5 3.66 -22.04 1.01
CA LEU A 5 4.31 -22.53 -0.22
C LEU A 5 3.31 -22.89 -1.32
N GLU A 6 2.14 -23.40 -0.95
CA GLU A 6 1.11 -23.87 -1.88
C GLU A 6 0.50 -22.73 -2.71
N HIS A 7 0.55 -21.50 -2.20
CA HIS A 7 -0.03 -20.31 -2.84
C HIS A 7 0.94 -19.56 -3.75
N LEU A 8 2.25 -19.81 -3.66
CA LEU A 8 3.26 -19.03 -4.38
C LEU A 8 3.11 -19.09 -5.91
N ALA A 9 2.78 -20.27 -6.45
CA ALA A 9 2.61 -20.42 -7.90
C ALA A 9 1.44 -19.57 -8.42
N ALA A 10 0.29 -19.62 -7.73
CA ALA A 10 -0.87 -18.84 -8.12
C ALA A 10 -0.62 -17.31 -8.05
N LEU A 11 0.15 -16.84 -7.06
CA LEU A 11 0.54 -15.45 -6.97
C LEU A 11 1.47 -15.02 -8.12
N ALA A 12 2.44 -15.88 -8.49
CA ALA A 12 3.32 -15.62 -9.62
C ALA A 12 2.54 -15.59 -10.96
N GLU A 13 1.61 -16.52 -11.16
CA GLU A 13 0.73 -16.59 -12.34
C GLU A 13 -0.20 -15.38 -12.43
N LEU A 14 -0.71 -14.90 -11.29
CA LEU A 14 -1.50 -13.67 -11.23
C LEU A 14 -0.70 -12.46 -11.68
N GLY A 15 0.61 -12.47 -11.51
CA GLY A 15 1.51 -11.39 -11.91
C GLY A 15 2.07 -10.58 -10.73
N ILE A 16 1.98 -11.09 -9.52
CA ILE A 16 2.71 -10.54 -8.38
C ILE A 16 4.21 -10.66 -8.63
N THR A 17 4.97 -9.67 -8.20
CA THR A 17 6.45 -9.65 -8.33
C THR A 17 7.15 -9.77 -7.00
N THR A 18 6.51 -9.34 -5.92
CA THR A 18 7.11 -9.32 -4.59
C THR A 18 6.05 -9.65 -3.54
N ILE A 19 6.42 -10.46 -2.56
CA ILE A 19 5.60 -10.80 -1.40
C ILE A 19 6.14 -10.00 -0.21
N GLU A 20 5.27 -9.26 0.47
CA GLU A 20 5.55 -8.64 1.76
C GLU A 20 4.94 -9.51 2.86
N MET A 21 5.80 -10.00 3.75
CA MET A 21 5.39 -10.76 4.91
C MET A 21 5.17 -9.82 6.09
N MET A 22 4.06 -9.96 6.80
CA MET A 22 3.87 -9.31 8.10
C MET A 22 4.98 -9.76 9.08
N PRO A 23 5.21 -9.03 10.20
CA PRO A 23 6.34 -9.31 11.08
C PRO A 23 6.35 -10.75 11.59
N VAL A 24 7.54 -11.36 11.59
CA VAL A 24 7.72 -12.78 11.96
C VAL A 24 8.61 -12.97 13.18
N ALA A 25 9.11 -11.90 13.80
CA ALA A 25 9.91 -12.00 15.01
C ALA A 25 9.14 -12.72 16.12
N GLU A 26 9.83 -13.55 16.93
CA GLU A 26 9.21 -14.33 17.99
C GLU A 26 8.45 -13.44 18.98
N PHE A 27 7.20 -13.78 19.23
CA PHE A 27 6.26 -13.06 20.10
C PHE A 27 5.54 -14.02 21.05
N ALA A 28 4.97 -13.47 22.12
CA ALA A 28 4.23 -14.26 23.12
C ALA A 28 2.82 -14.65 22.60
N GLY A 29 2.32 -15.80 23.08
CA GLY A 29 1.01 -16.31 22.67
C GLY A 29 1.08 -17.22 21.46
N ARG A 30 -0.09 -17.54 20.90
CA ARG A 30 -0.23 -18.46 19.77
C ARG A 30 -0.68 -17.78 18.48
N ARG A 31 -1.13 -16.55 18.58
CA ARG A 31 -1.72 -15.77 17.49
C ARG A 31 -1.45 -14.30 17.67
N GLY A 32 -1.08 -13.63 16.60
CA GLY A 32 -0.82 -12.20 16.57
C GLY A 32 -0.51 -11.75 15.16
N TRP A 33 -0.58 -10.46 14.95
CA TRP A 33 -0.15 -9.84 13.69
C TRP A 33 1.37 -9.84 13.52
N GLY A 34 2.12 -10.08 14.62
CA GLY A 34 3.58 -10.08 14.64
C GLY A 34 4.21 -8.77 15.13
N TYR A 35 3.43 -7.72 15.40
CA TYR A 35 3.96 -6.44 15.89
C TYR A 35 4.33 -6.44 17.38
N ASP A 36 4.07 -7.52 18.08
CA ASP A 36 4.46 -7.73 19.49
C ASP A 36 5.76 -8.53 19.63
N GLY A 37 6.63 -8.52 18.61
CA GLY A 37 7.89 -9.25 18.60
C GLY A 37 8.85 -8.79 19.69
N VAL A 38 9.53 -9.77 20.34
CA VAL A 38 10.49 -9.52 21.41
C VAL A 38 11.88 -10.06 21.08
N ASN A 39 11.96 -11.08 20.24
CA ASN A 39 13.24 -11.65 19.81
C ASN A 39 13.44 -11.40 18.31
N LEU A 40 14.06 -10.27 17.97
CA LEU A 40 14.18 -9.80 16.60
C LEU A 40 14.98 -10.75 15.67
N TYR A 41 15.83 -11.60 16.22
CA TYR A 41 16.69 -12.53 15.47
C TYR A 41 16.10 -13.93 15.30
N ALA A 42 14.91 -14.19 15.83
CA ALA A 42 14.26 -15.48 15.72
C ALA A 42 12.94 -15.35 14.98
N PRO A 43 12.75 -16.07 13.84
CA PRO A 43 11.42 -16.22 13.27
C PRO A 43 10.56 -17.07 14.22
N SER A 44 9.30 -16.68 14.41
CA SER A 44 8.41 -17.33 15.36
C SER A 44 8.24 -18.81 15.05
N HIS A 45 8.41 -19.62 16.11
CA HIS A 45 8.24 -21.08 16.07
C HIS A 45 6.83 -21.50 15.61
N LEU A 46 5.84 -20.62 15.73
CA LEU A 46 4.46 -20.88 15.33
C LEU A 46 4.31 -21.06 13.81
N TYR A 47 5.20 -20.47 13.02
CA TYR A 47 5.15 -20.53 11.56
C TYR A 47 5.99 -21.69 10.97
N GLY A 48 6.73 -22.40 11.80
CA GLY A 48 7.62 -23.49 11.42
C GLY A 48 9.07 -23.23 11.82
N THR A 49 9.99 -24.02 11.26
CA THR A 49 11.42 -23.88 11.53
C THR A 49 12.05 -22.76 10.67
N PRO A 50 13.23 -22.22 11.07
CA PRO A 50 13.98 -21.31 10.21
C PRO A 50 14.28 -21.89 8.82
N ASP A 51 14.50 -23.21 8.72
CA ASP A 51 14.68 -23.87 7.42
C ASP A 51 13.40 -23.90 6.57
N ASP A 52 12.22 -23.94 7.18
CA ASP A 52 10.96 -23.83 6.45
C ASP A 52 10.82 -22.41 5.85
N LEU A 53 11.26 -21.36 6.57
CA LEU A 53 11.33 -20.01 6.03
C LEU A 53 12.33 -19.89 4.87
N ARG A 54 13.54 -20.47 5.01
CA ARG A 54 14.53 -20.48 3.90
C ARG A 54 13.96 -21.18 2.66
N ARG A 55 13.25 -22.31 2.84
CA ARG A 55 12.58 -23.02 1.74
C ARG A 55 11.47 -22.18 1.09
N PHE A 56 10.74 -21.41 1.90
CA PHE A 56 9.72 -20.49 1.38
C PHE A 56 10.34 -19.43 0.48
N VAL A 57 11.40 -18.78 0.93
CA VAL A 57 12.12 -17.74 0.15
C VAL A 57 12.73 -18.37 -1.11
N ASP A 58 13.43 -19.52 -1.00
CA ASP A 58 14.02 -20.21 -2.14
C ASP A 58 12.94 -20.61 -3.18
N ARG A 59 11.78 -21.08 -2.73
CA ARG A 59 10.68 -21.40 -3.64
C ARG A 59 10.08 -20.16 -4.31
N ALA A 60 9.92 -19.07 -3.58
CA ALA A 60 9.49 -17.79 -4.13
C ALA A 60 10.44 -17.31 -5.24
N HIS A 61 11.75 -17.34 -4.98
CA HIS A 61 12.78 -16.97 -5.96
C HIS A 61 12.74 -17.83 -7.22
N ARG A 62 12.55 -19.14 -7.10
CA ARG A 62 12.39 -20.03 -8.26
C ARG A 62 11.17 -19.70 -9.13
N LEU A 63 10.19 -19.05 -8.56
CA LEU A 63 8.98 -18.58 -9.26
C LEU A 63 9.11 -17.11 -9.75
N GLY A 64 10.28 -16.48 -9.54
CA GLY A 64 10.51 -15.09 -9.90
C GLY A 64 9.87 -14.08 -8.97
N LEU A 65 9.50 -14.49 -7.74
CA LEU A 65 8.94 -13.63 -6.70
C LEU A 65 10.03 -13.18 -5.75
N GLY A 66 10.15 -11.86 -5.53
CA GLY A 66 10.91 -11.31 -4.39
C GLY A 66 10.16 -11.52 -3.08
N VAL A 67 10.89 -11.53 -1.97
CA VAL A 67 10.30 -11.62 -0.63
C VAL A 67 10.88 -10.54 0.27
N ILE A 68 10.02 -9.70 0.82
CA ILE A 68 10.39 -8.66 1.81
C ILE A 68 9.71 -8.93 3.14
N LEU A 69 10.29 -8.42 4.19
CA LEU A 69 9.80 -8.61 5.55
C LEU A 69 9.44 -7.28 6.19
N ASP A 70 8.28 -7.23 6.80
CA ASP A 70 7.92 -6.15 7.71
C ASP A 70 8.67 -6.31 9.04
N VAL A 71 9.39 -5.26 9.46
CA VAL A 71 10.22 -5.26 10.66
C VAL A 71 9.85 -4.11 11.60
N VAL A 72 9.79 -4.44 12.89
CA VAL A 72 9.39 -3.51 13.93
C VAL A 72 10.62 -3.06 14.72
N TYR A 73 11.08 -1.83 14.50
CA TYR A 73 12.24 -1.25 15.18
C TYR A 73 11.90 0.00 15.99
N ASN A 74 10.63 0.34 16.09
CA ASN A 74 10.15 1.47 16.88
C ASN A 74 9.84 1.08 18.33
N HIS A 75 9.50 -0.20 18.58
CA HIS A 75 9.18 -0.74 19.91
C HIS A 75 9.48 -2.24 20.01
N PHE A 76 9.37 -2.79 21.20
CA PHE A 76 9.33 -4.23 21.47
C PHE A 76 7.99 -4.61 22.05
N GLY A 77 7.54 -5.82 21.80
CA GLY A 77 6.34 -6.36 22.42
C GLY A 77 6.41 -6.35 23.96
N PRO A 78 5.25 -6.28 24.64
CA PRO A 78 5.22 -6.17 26.10
C PRO A 78 5.51 -7.49 26.82
N ASP A 79 5.04 -8.60 26.28
CA ASP A 79 5.19 -9.92 26.90
C ASP A 79 6.50 -10.60 26.45
N GLY A 80 7.31 -11.06 27.43
CA GLY A 80 8.60 -11.68 27.14
C GLY A 80 9.75 -10.69 26.95
N ASN A 81 9.50 -9.40 27.02
CA ASN A 81 10.52 -8.38 26.91
C ASN A 81 11.23 -8.14 28.27
N TYR A 82 12.40 -8.73 28.40
CA TYR A 82 13.25 -8.58 29.59
C TYR A 82 14.50 -7.73 29.32
N LEU A 83 14.60 -7.04 28.19
CA LEU A 83 15.80 -6.28 27.79
C LEU A 83 16.18 -5.23 28.84
N SER A 84 15.21 -4.56 29.47
CA SER A 84 15.46 -3.59 30.55
C SER A 84 16.11 -4.19 31.79
N ARG A 85 16.01 -5.52 32.00
CA ARG A 85 16.67 -6.24 33.10
C ARG A 85 18.15 -6.48 32.82
N TYR A 86 18.54 -6.57 31.54
CA TYR A 86 19.93 -6.74 31.14
C TYR A 86 20.66 -5.40 31.04
N SER A 87 20.00 -4.39 30.46
CA SER A 87 20.55 -3.04 30.37
C SER A 87 19.42 -1.99 30.26
N PRO A 88 19.51 -0.91 31.05
CA PRO A 88 18.58 0.22 30.91
C PRO A 88 18.78 0.99 29.59
N ARG A 89 19.92 0.78 28.87
CA ARG A 89 20.28 1.51 27.65
C ARG A 89 19.43 1.12 26.44
N TYR A 90 18.68 0.01 26.48
CA TYR A 90 17.79 -0.37 25.40
C TYR A 90 16.66 0.63 25.18
N PHE A 91 16.25 1.34 26.22
CA PHE A 91 15.08 2.20 26.18
C PHE A 91 15.42 3.67 26.45
N SER A 92 14.75 4.55 25.70
CA SER A 92 14.94 5.99 25.85
C SER A 92 14.34 6.48 27.15
N THR A 93 15.02 7.40 27.84
CA THR A 93 14.50 8.14 28.98
C THR A 93 13.77 9.43 28.57
N ARG A 94 13.87 9.81 27.29
CA ARG A 94 13.33 11.05 26.73
C ARG A 94 12.06 10.86 25.90
N HIS A 95 11.94 9.70 25.27
CA HIS A 95 10.89 9.44 24.31
C HIS A 95 10.01 8.25 24.73
N THR A 96 8.71 8.41 24.50
CA THR A 96 7.71 7.36 24.69
C THR A 96 6.91 7.17 23.42
N THR A 97 6.47 5.96 23.17
CA THR A 97 5.53 5.58 22.13
C THR A 97 4.21 5.13 22.73
N GLU A 98 3.25 4.75 21.93
CA GLU A 98 1.99 4.14 22.39
C GLU A 98 2.21 2.80 23.09
N TRP A 99 3.35 2.14 22.83
CA TRP A 99 3.75 0.86 23.45
C TRP A 99 4.66 1.01 24.68
N GLY A 100 4.93 2.24 25.12
CA GLY A 100 5.78 2.53 26.28
C GLY A 100 7.04 3.31 25.91
N GLN A 101 8.16 3.03 26.60
CA GLN A 101 9.42 3.69 26.31
C GLN A 101 9.88 3.34 24.88
N ALA A 102 10.29 4.35 24.11
CA ALA A 102 10.89 4.16 22.79
C ALA A 102 12.23 3.42 22.89
N ILE A 103 12.63 2.74 21.82
CA ILE A 103 13.99 2.20 21.71
C ILE A 103 14.98 3.39 21.70
N ASN A 104 16.09 3.23 22.39
CA ASN A 104 17.10 4.27 22.52
C ASN A 104 18.09 4.23 21.34
N PHE A 105 18.08 5.28 20.51
CA PHE A 105 19.04 5.44 19.41
C PHE A 105 19.97 6.65 19.59
N ASP A 106 19.75 7.46 20.61
CA ASP A 106 20.48 8.73 20.85
C ASP A 106 21.60 8.60 21.90
N ASP A 107 21.21 8.33 23.15
CA ASP A 107 22.05 8.50 24.32
C ASP A 107 22.92 7.28 24.59
N ASP A 108 24.20 7.35 24.26
CA ASP A 108 25.18 6.24 24.45
C ASP A 108 24.62 4.89 23.92
N ALA A 109 23.98 4.98 22.75
CA ALA A 109 23.16 3.92 22.17
C ALA A 109 23.92 3.03 21.16
N ALA A 110 25.24 3.13 21.06
CA ALA A 110 26.00 2.44 20.01
C ALA A 110 25.69 0.92 19.94
N ALA A 111 25.55 0.26 21.10
CA ALA A 111 25.23 -1.18 21.13
C ALA A 111 23.78 -1.47 20.70
N VAL A 112 22.82 -0.58 20.97
CA VAL A 112 21.43 -0.73 20.55
C VAL A 112 21.30 -0.46 19.05
N ARG A 113 22.00 0.56 18.55
CA ARG A 113 22.10 0.84 17.10
C ARG A 113 22.66 -0.35 16.35
N GLU A 114 23.79 -0.91 16.84
CA GLU A 114 24.40 -2.12 16.24
C GLU A 114 23.41 -3.30 16.30
N PHE A 115 22.72 -3.52 17.42
CA PHE A 115 21.75 -4.59 17.56
C PHE A 115 20.64 -4.51 16.51
N VAL A 116 20.09 -3.31 16.23
CA VAL A 116 19.00 -3.12 15.27
C VAL A 116 19.51 -3.14 13.83
N THR A 117 20.63 -2.44 13.54
CA THR A 117 21.17 -2.39 12.17
C THR A 117 21.75 -3.75 11.73
N ALA A 118 22.36 -4.49 12.64
CA ALA A 118 22.80 -5.86 12.38
C ALA A 118 21.61 -6.82 12.18
N ASN A 119 20.48 -6.60 12.85
CA ASN A 119 19.28 -7.38 12.61
C ASN A 119 18.71 -7.16 11.20
N ALA A 120 18.70 -5.94 10.69
CA ALA A 120 18.33 -5.68 9.31
C ALA A 120 19.23 -6.43 8.32
N ALA A 121 20.54 -6.42 8.54
CA ALA A 121 21.49 -7.19 7.73
C ALA A 121 21.28 -8.70 7.85
N TYR A 122 21.01 -9.19 9.06
CA TYR A 122 20.73 -10.61 9.33
C TYR A 122 19.57 -11.16 8.51
N TRP A 123 18.43 -10.48 8.44
CA TRP A 123 17.30 -10.91 7.64
C TRP A 123 17.64 -10.98 6.15
N ILE A 124 18.39 -10.00 5.64
CA ILE A 124 18.85 -9.95 4.25
C ILE A 124 19.85 -11.04 3.91
N GLU A 125 20.83 -11.29 4.79
CA GLU A 125 21.93 -12.22 4.54
C GLU A 125 21.52 -13.67 4.83
N GLU A 126 20.93 -13.94 6.02
CA GLU A 126 20.65 -15.28 6.51
C GLU A 126 19.45 -15.94 5.81
N PHE A 127 18.41 -15.16 5.51
CA PHE A 127 17.19 -15.67 4.86
C PHE A 127 17.08 -15.26 3.38
N HIS A 128 18.08 -14.56 2.86
CA HIS A 128 18.12 -14.07 1.48
C HIS A 128 16.92 -13.20 1.10
N LEU A 129 16.35 -12.46 2.06
CA LEU A 129 15.24 -11.56 1.79
C LEU A 129 15.64 -10.44 0.83
N ASP A 130 14.72 -10.04 -0.04
CA ASP A 130 14.93 -9.02 -1.08
C ASP A 130 14.65 -7.60 -0.59
N GLY A 131 14.32 -7.45 0.68
CA GLY A 131 14.12 -6.16 1.29
C GLY A 131 13.40 -6.20 2.62
N LEU A 132 13.15 -5.00 3.14
CA LEU A 132 12.46 -4.78 4.40
C LEU A 132 11.42 -3.67 4.23
N ARG A 133 10.30 -3.79 4.95
CA ARG A 133 9.38 -2.69 5.22
C ARG A 133 9.52 -2.32 6.70
N LEU A 134 9.81 -1.08 7.01
CA LEU A 134 9.96 -0.62 8.39
C LEU A 134 8.65 -0.01 8.89
N ASP A 135 8.15 -0.59 9.97
CA ASP A 135 6.95 -0.16 10.67
C ASP A 135 7.14 1.19 11.35
N ALA A 136 6.13 2.06 11.27
CA ALA A 136 5.97 3.31 12.02
C ALA A 136 7.28 4.10 12.23
N THR A 137 8.01 4.39 11.15
CA THR A 137 9.32 5.07 11.23
C THR A 137 9.29 6.43 11.92
N GLN A 138 8.13 7.07 12.03
CA GLN A 138 7.94 8.30 12.81
C GLN A 138 8.07 8.08 14.32
N GLN A 139 8.03 6.85 14.79
CA GLN A 139 8.23 6.48 16.20
C GLN A 139 9.69 6.05 16.49
N ILE A 140 10.57 6.14 15.50
CA ILE A 140 12.01 5.92 15.64
C ILE A 140 12.65 7.29 15.90
N TYR A 141 12.89 7.57 17.19
CA TYR A 141 13.45 8.85 17.64
C TYR A 141 14.97 8.78 17.66
N ASP A 142 15.60 9.60 16.85
CA ASP A 142 17.07 9.71 16.76
C ASP A 142 17.48 11.12 16.31
N THR A 143 18.35 11.77 17.05
CA THR A 143 18.90 13.10 16.74
C THR A 143 20.37 13.05 16.34
N SER A 144 20.95 11.86 16.28
CA SER A 144 22.36 11.69 15.93
C SER A 144 22.60 11.80 14.42
N GLU A 145 23.86 12.05 14.06
CA GLU A 145 24.32 12.04 12.66
C GLU A 145 25.43 10.98 12.50
N PRO A 146 25.23 10.02 11.61
CA PRO A 146 24.03 9.79 10.78
C PRO A 146 22.85 9.26 11.61
N HIS A 147 21.63 9.53 11.14
CA HIS A 147 20.41 8.97 11.72
C HIS A 147 20.38 7.44 11.59
N VAL A 148 19.84 6.72 12.58
CA VAL A 148 19.83 5.24 12.60
C VAL A 148 19.17 4.64 11.37
N LEU A 149 18.16 5.27 10.78
CA LEU A 149 17.55 4.82 9.51
C LEU A 149 18.53 4.88 8.33
N ALA A 150 19.43 5.87 8.31
CA ALA A 150 20.49 5.96 7.30
C ALA A 150 21.54 4.86 7.49
N GLU A 151 21.97 4.61 8.73
CA GLU A 151 22.87 3.50 9.05
C GLU A 151 22.26 2.14 8.70
N LEU A 152 20.98 1.93 9.05
CA LEU A 152 20.25 0.70 8.74
C LEU A 152 20.19 0.48 7.23
N SER A 153 19.84 1.51 6.47
CA SER A 153 19.78 1.43 5.01
C SER A 153 21.13 1.04 4.41
N ALA A 154 22.22 1.68 4.85
CA ALA A 154 23.57 1.36 4.41
C ALA A 154 23.97 -0.08 4.79
N ARG A 155 23.67 -0.50 6.01
CA ARG A 155 24.01 -1.84 6.53
C ARG A 155 23.25 -2.94 5.80
N ALA A 156 21.93 -2.77 5.58
CA ALA A 156 21.10 -3.72 4.84
C ALA A 156 21.61 -3.90 3.40
N ARG A 157 21.96 -2.80 2.71
CA ARG A 157 22.52 -2.88 1.35
C ARG A 157 23.90 -3.55 1.31
N ALA A 158 24.74 -3.30 2.31
CA ALA A 158 26.03 -3.96 2.42
C ALA A 158 25.92 -5.47 2.62
N ALA A 159 24.84 -5.97 3.22
CA ALA A 159 24.56 -7.40 3.40
C ALA A 159 24.18 -8.11 2.09
N ALA A 160 23.90 -7.38 1.01
CA ALA A 160 23.53 -7.94 -0.29
C ALA A 160 24.38 -7.38 -1.45
N PRO A 161 25.73 -7.50 -1.43
CA PRO A 161 26.60 -6.80 -2.39
C PRO A 161 26.47 -7.26 -3.85
N ARG A 162 25.82 -8.40 -4.09
CA ARG A 162 25.66 -9.00 -5.42
C ARG A 162 24.20 -8.98 -5.93
N ARG A 163 23.26 -8.43 -5.17
CA ARG A 163 21.87 -8.37 -5.53
C ARG A 163 21.25 -7.06 -5.07
N SER A 164 20.22 -6.62 -5.75
CA SER A 164 19.45 -5.46 -5.32
C SER A 164 18.48 -5.84 -4.20
N ILE A 165 18.35 -4.95 -3.23
CA ILE A 165 17.31 -5.03 -2.21
C ILE A 165 16.47 -3.76 -2.22
N CYS A 166 15.25 -3.84 -1.75
CA CYS A 166 14.34 -2.72 -1.62
C CYS A 166 14.03 -2.44 -0.15
N LEU A 167 14.07 -1.16 0.23
CA LEU A 167 13.73 -0.71 1.58
C LEU A 167 12.49 0.19 1.51
N PHE A 168 11.44 -0.25 2.18
CA PHE A 168 10.18 0.46 2.27
C PHE A 168 10.00 1.01 3.67
N ALA A 169 9.31 2.13 3.81
CA ALA A 169 8.97 2.66 5.12
C ALA A 169 7.48 2.99 5.20
N GLU A 170 6.90 2.72 6.36
CA GLU A 170 5.69 3.39 6.78
C GLU A 170 6.07 4.66 7.52
N ASN A 171 5.48 5.78 7.10
CA ASN A 171 5.70 7.07 7.74
C ASN A 171 4.44 7.92 7.64
N GLU A 172 3.63 7.92 8.68
CA GLU A 172 2.37 8.65 8.73
C GLU A 172 2.53 10.16 8.44
N PRO A 173 3.57 10.86 8.92
CA PRO A 173 3.82 12.25 8.58
C PRO A 173 4.18 12.51 7.10
N GLN A 174 4.48 11.49 6.32
CA GLN A 174 4.86 11.59 4.90
C GLN A 174 6.13 12.43 4.69
N ASP A 175 7.18 12.15 5.48
CA ASP A 175 8.48 12.82 5.35
C ASP A 175 9.29 12.22 4.21
N THR A 176 9.42 12.96 3.12
CA THR A 176 10.21 12.55 1.95
C THR A 176 11.72 12.55 2.17
N ARG A 177 12.23 13.01 3.32
CA ARG A 177 13.64 12.86 3.70
C ARG A 177 14.04 11.38 3.70
N ILE A 178 13.13 10.50 4.09
CA ILE A 178 13.34 9.04 4.08
C ILE A 178 13.76 8.55 2.69
N LEU A 179 13.18 9.11 1.62
CA LEU A 179 13.42 8.72 0.24
C LEU A 179 14.67 9.35 -0.40
N ARG A 180 15.22 10.42 0.16
CA ARG A 180 16.40 11.07 -0.41
C ARG A 180 17.65 10.23 -0.19
N SER A 181 18.64 10.36 -1.09
CA SER A 181 19.89 9.64 -0.94
C SER A 181 20.68 10.12 0.29
N LEU A 182 21.63 9.30 0.74
CA LEU A 182 22.50 9.66 1.87
C LEU A 182 23.28 10.95 1.58
N GLU A 183 23.76 11.13 0.33
CA GLU A 183 24.47 12.35 -0.09
C GLU A 183 23.59 13.60 -0.05
N GLN A 184 22.28 13.44 -0.14
CA GLN A 184 21.29 14.52 -0.03
C GLN A 184 20.81 14.74 1.42
N GLY A 185 21.44 14.08 2.39
CA GLY A 185 21.04 14.14 3.80
C GLY A 185 19.73 13.38 4.09
N GLY A 186 19.38 12.45 3.23
CA GLY A 186 18.24 11.54 3.44
C GLY A 186 18.65 10.20 4.03
N TYR A 187 17.72 9.25 4.05
CA TYR A 187 17.94 7.93 4.66
C TYR A 187 18.11 6.79 3.65
N GLY A 188 17.97 7.08 2.33
CA GLY A 188 18.27 6.13 1.26
C GLY A 188 17.26 4.98 1.08
N PHE A 189 16.02 5.15 1.54
CA PHE A 189 14.94 4.19 1.29
C PHE A 189 14.42 4.29 -0.14
N ASP A 190 13.83 3.21 -0.64
CA ASP A 190 13.34 3.14 -2.01
C ASP A 190 11.91 3.65 -2.14
N ALA A 191 11.03 3.34 -1.20
CA ALA A 191 9.64 3.78 -1.26
C ALA A 191 9.01 4.02 0.11
N LEU A 192 7.91 4.81 0.10
CA LEU A 192 7.05 5.10 1.25
C LEU A 192 5.62 4.63 0.98
N TRP A 193 4.97 4.10 1.99
CA TRP A 193 3.54 3.85 1.97
C TRP A 193 2.75 5.17 1.86
N ASN A 194 1.67 5.14 1.08
CA ASN A 194 0.87 6.31 0.75
C ASN A 194 -0.59 6.11 1.16
N ASP A 195 -0.93 6.57 2.35
CA ASP A 195 -2.30 6.53 2.88
C ASP A 195 -3.26 7.46 2.13
N ASP A 196 -2.76 8.54 1.52
CA ASP A 196 -3.62 9.56 0.88
C ASP A 196 -4.49 8.95 -0.22
N PHE A 197 -3.90 8.05 -1.05
CA PHE A 197 -4.66 7.36 -2.09
C PHE A 197 -5.76 6.47 -1.49
N HIS A 198 -5.42 5.69 -0.45
CA HIS A 198 -6.37 4.84 0.26
C HIS A 198 -7.50 5.67 0.88
N HIS A 199 -7.17 6.75 1.59
CA HIS A 199 -8.17 7.59 2.25
C HIS A 199 -9.13 8.23 1.23
N ALA A 200 -8.61 8.75 0.11
CA ALA A 200 -9.45 9.27 -0.97
C ALA A 200 -10.34 8.16 -1.57
N ALA A 201 -9.80 6.94 -1.76
CA ALA A 201 -10.54 5.80 -2.29
C ALA A 201 -11.67 5.36 -1.34
N VAL A 202 -11.42 5.26 -0.03
CA VAL A 202 -12.46 4.94 0.97
C VAL A 202 -13.60 5.95 0.89
N VAL A 203 -13.28 7.25 0.85
CA VAL A 203 -14.32 8.29 0.76
C VAL A 203 -15.09 8.20 -0.55
N ALA A 204 -14.41 7.98 -1.68
CA ALA A 204 -15.06 7.85 -2.99
C ALA A 204 -16.00 6.64 -3.06
N LEU A 205 -15.57 5.50 -2.52
CA LEU A 205 -16.29 4.23 -2.59
C LEU A 205 -17.42 4.11 -1.57
N THR A 206 -17.26 4.72 -0.37
CA THR A 206 -18.18 4.52 0.75
C THR A 206 -18.95 5.77 1.17
N GLY A 207 -18.50 6.95 0.78
CA GLY A 207 -19.03 8.24 1.24
C GLY A 207 -18.69 8.56 2.70
N ARG A 208 -17.96 7.71 3.42
CA ARG A 208 -17.63 7.89 4.85
C ARG A 208 -16.48 8.86 5.00
N ARG A 209 -16.70 9.94 5.77
CA ARG A 209 -15.73 11.00 6.05
C ARG A 209 -15.68 11.29 7.55
N GLU A 210 -14.95 10.48 8.27
CA GLU A 210 -14.84 10.57 9.74
C GLU A 210 -13.44 10.18 10.20
N ALA A 211 -13.05 10.57 11.39
CA ALA A 211 -11.71 10.39 11.94
C ALA A 211 -10.64 10.87 10.93
N TYR A 212 -9.64 10.07 10.63
CA TYR A 212 -8.56 10.40 9.69
C TYR A 212 -9.00 10.48 8.22
N TYR A 213 -10.25 10.09 7.86
CA TYR A 213 -10.82 10.31 6.53
C TYR A 213 -11.51 11.68 6.37
N GLN A 214 -11.70 12.46 7.46
CA GLN A 214 -12.55 13.65 7.43
C GLN A 214 -12.10 14.75 6.46
N ASP A 215 -10.79 14.83 6.19
CA ASP A 215 -10.19 15.86 5.35
C ASP A 215 -10.12 15.45 3.86
N TYR A 216 -10.50 14.21 3.52
CA TYR A 216 -10.54 13.71 2.16
C TYR A 216 -11.96 13.85 1.57
N LEU A 217 -12.03 14.11 0.25
CA LEU A 217 -13.29 14.33 -0.47
C LEU A 217 -13.63 13.20 -1.44
N GLY A 218 -12.65 12.37 -1.80
CA GLY A 218 -12.78 11.32 -2.82
C GLY A 218 -13.06 11.88 -4.20
N THR A 219 -12.54 13.08 -4.50
CA THR A 219 -12.77 13.78 -5.77
C THR A 219 -11.76 13.37 -6.84
N ALA A 220 -12.11 13.64 -8.11
CA ALA A 220 -11.23 13.51 -9.25
C ALA A 220 -9.88 14.22 -9.05
N GLN A 221 -9.90 15.43 -8.43
CA GLN A 221 -8.70 16.21 -8.16
C GLN A 221 -7.74 15.51 -7.19
N GLU A 222 -8.25 14.82 -6.17
CA GLU A 222 -7.40 14.10 -5.20
C GLU A 222 -6.70 12.92 -5.88
N PHE A 223 -7.40 12.13 -6.69
CA PHE A 223 -6.80 11.01 -7.43
C PHE A 223 -5.78 11.50 -8.45
N LEU A 224 -6.10 12.57 -9.18
CA LEU A 224 -5.15 13.19 -10.10
C LEU A 224 -3.90 13.69 -9.39
N SER A 225 -4.07 14.33 -8.24
CA SER A 225 -2.95 14.83 -7.44
C SER A 225 -2.07 13.71 -6.91
N THR A 226 -2.66 12.63 -6.38
CA THR A 226 -1.90 11.48 -5.90
C THR A 226 -1.20 10.73 -7.03
N ALA A 227 -1.82 10.57 -8.19
CA ALA A 227 -1.20 9.97 -9.38
C ALA A 227 0.01 10.78 -9.87
N LYS A 228 -0.10 12.11 -9.93
CA LYS A 228 0.98 13.00 -10.41
C LYS A 228 2.08 13.23 -9.40
N TRP A 229 1.74 13.34 -8.10
CA TRP A 229 2.64 13.83 -7.07
C TRP A 229 2.97 12.83 -5.98
N GLY A 230 2.31 11.68 -5.95
CA GLY A 230 2.41 10.69 -4.89
C GLY A 230 1.56 11.11 -3.69
N PHE A 231 2.04 12.02 -2.85
CA PHE A 231 1.27 12.51 -1.72
C PHE A 231 0.30 13.64 -2.09
N LEU A 232 -0.89 13.59 -1.49
CA LEU A 232 -1.85 14.69 -1.54
C LEU A 232 -1.40 15.83 -0.62
N TYR A 233 -0.97 15.49 0.59
CA TYR A 233 -0.44 16.44 1.56
C TYR A 233 1.07 16.61 1.38
N GLN A 234 1.50 17.86 1.14
CA GLN A 234 2.90 18.23 0.96
C GLN A 234 3.24 19.50 1.75
N GLY A 235 2.79 19.56 3.01
CA GLY A 235 2.94 20.69 3.92
C GLY A 235 1.65 21.42 4.25
N GLN A 236 0.52 21.01 3.68
CA GLN A 236 -0.79 21.57 4.00
C GLN A 236 -1.23 21.16 5.41
N ARG A 237 -2.18 21.94 5.98
CA ARG A 237 -2.77 21.62 7.27
C ARG A 237 -3.69 20.41 7.14
N TYR A 238 -3.47 19.41 7.98
CA TYR A 238 -4.32 18.24 8.15
C TYR A 238 -5.16 18.43 9.41
N SER A 239 -6.47 18.64 9.24
CA SER A 239 -7.34 19.14 10.31
C SER A 239 -7.52 18.10 11.41
N TRP A 240 -7.58 16.81 11.06
CA TRP A 240 -7.73 15.73 12.04
C TRP A 240 -6.58 15.75 13.08
N GLN A 241 -5.33 15.90 12.64
CA GLN A 241 -4.17 15.99 13.54
C GLN A 241 -3.86 17.40 14.02
N ARG A 242 -4.54 18.44 13.49
CA ARG A 242 -4.31 19.86 13.81
C ARG A 242 -2.88 20.32 13.53
N LYS A 243 -2.12 19.61 12.70
CA LYS A 243 -0.74 19.94 12.30
C LYS A 243 -0.58 19.94 10.78
N ARG A 244 0.59 20.29 10.29
CA ARG A 244 0.95 20.11 8.87
C ARG A 244 1.29 18.64 8.63
N ARG A 245 0.96 18.14 7.43
CA ARG A 245 1.28 16.79 6.98
C ARG A 245 2.01 16.85 5.64
N GLY A 246 2.93 15.91 5.44
CA GLY A 246 3.67 15.72 4.21
C GLY A 246 4.78 16.76 3.98
N THR A 247 5.67 16.41 3.11
CA THR A 247 6.76 17.25 2.62
C THR A 247 6.80 17.20 1.10
N PRO A 248 7.43 18.19 0.42
CA PRO A 248 7.43 18.25 -1.04
C PRO A 248 8.03 17.00 -1.69
N THR A 249 7.31 16.46 -2.67
CA THR A 249 7.72 15.26 -3.42
C THR A 249 8.48 15.59 -4.71
N ARG A 250 8.76 16.87 -4.98
CA ARG A 250 9.47 17.29 -6.18
C ARG A 250 10.81 16.56 -6.35
N GLY A 251 11.05 16.03 -7.54
CA GLY A 251 12.25 15.27 -7.89
C GLY A 251 12.22 13.80 -7.47
N LEU A 252 11.12 13.32 -6.89
CA LEU A 252 10.92 11.91 -6.59
C LEU A 252 10.08 11.25 -7.69
N ALA A 253 10.48 10.07 -8.12
CA ALA A 253 9.71 9.29 -9.10
C ALA A 253 8.42 8.74 -8.48
N ALA A 254 7.36 8.61 -9.28
CA ALA A 254 6.04 8.21 -8.80
C ALA A 254 6.00 6.80 -8.20
N HIS A 255 6.79 5.86 -8.73
CA HIS A 255 6.88 4.48 -8.21
C HIS A 255 7.44 4.38 -6.78
N ARG A 256 8.01 5.46 -6.25
CA ARG A 256 8.50 5.52 -4.86
C ARG A 256 7.39 5.71 -3.83
N PHE A 257 6.13 5.77 -4.28
CA PHE A 257 4.95 5.84 -3.41
C PHE A 257 4.16 4.54 -3.56
N VAL A 258 4.11 3.77 -2.47
CA VAL A 258 3.34 2.52 -2.43
C VAL A 258 1.88 2.86 -2.18
N THR A 259 1.02 2.54 -3.12
CA THR A 259 -0.43 2.79 -3.04
C THR A 259 -1.19 1.50 -2.82
N PHE A 260 -2.29 1.56 -2.11
CA PHE A 260 -3.15 0.42 -1.82
C PHE A 260 -4.61 0.84 -1.71
N LEU A 261 -5.51 -0.09 -1.98
CA LEU A 261 -6.92 0.02 -1.62
C LEU A 261 -7.17 -0.52 -0.21
N GLU A 262 -6.44 -1.56 0.16
CA GLU A 262 -6.50 -2.21 1.46
C GLU A 262 -5.09 -2.58 1.93
N ASN A 263 -4.87 -2.56 3.24
CA ASN A 263 -3.78 -3.21 3.94
C ASN A 263 -4.30 -3.77 5.27
N HIS A 264 -3.46 -4.43 6.04
CA HIS A 264 -3.83 -5.04 7.31
C HIS A 264 -4.42 -4.02 8.31
N ASP A 265 -3.81 -2.83 8.40
CA ASP A 265 -4.26 -1.77 9.31
C ASP A 265 -5.59 -1.17 8.85
N GLN A 266 -5.69 -0.81 7.58
CA GLN A 266 -6.84 -0.07 7.09
C GLN A 266 -8.13 -0.91 7.06
N VAL A 267 -8.02 -2.23 6.82
CA VAL A 267 -9.17 -3.13 6.92
C VAL A 267 -9.60 -3.30 8.38
N ALA A 268 -8.65 -3.55 9.28
CA ALA A 268 -8.96 -3.82 10.67
C ALA A 268 -9.33 -2.56 11.47
N ASN A 269 -8.74 -1.41 11.12
CA ASN A 269 -8.84 -0.15 11.86
C ASN A 269 -9.77 0.88 11.19
N GLY A 270 -10.46 0.52 10.13
CA GLY A 270 -11.44 1.38 9.48
C GLY A 270 -12.72 1.58 10.29
N SER A 271 -13.64 2.39 9.77
CA SER A 271 -14.95 2.69 10.40
C SER A 271 -15.93 1.50 10.41
N ASN A 272 -15.41 0.29 10.31
CA ASN A 272 -16.19 -0.94 10.26
C ASN A 272 -15.70 -1.91 11.35
N LEU A 273 -16.59 -2.24 12.29
CA LEU A 273 -16.27 -3.09 13.44
C LEU A 273 -16.02 -4.56 13.09
N ARG A 274 -16.36 -4.96 11.87
CA ARG A 274 -16.34 -6.35 11.45
C ARG A 274 -15.14 -6.70 10.60
N GLY A 275 -14.24 -5.73 10.35
CA GLY A 275 -13.07 -5.95 9.48
C GLY A 275 -13.46 -6.32 8.03
N GLU A 276 -14.61 -5.82 7.57
CA GLU A 276 -15.12 -6.12 6.23
C GLU A 276 -14.25 -5.46 5.17
N ARG A 277 -14.06 -6.14 4.06
CA ARG A 277 -13.30 -5.67 2.92
C ARG A 277 -13.98 -4.50 2.23
N LEU A 278 -13.20 -3.58 1.68
CA LEU A 278 -13.69 -2.37 0.99
C LEU A 278 -14.65 -2.71 -0.16
N ARG A 279 -14.42 -3.83 -0.84
CA ARG A 279 -15.31 -4.35 -1.88
C ARG A 279 -16.75 -4.55 -1.39
N GLY A 280 -16.96 -4.96 -0.15
CA GLY A 280 -18.30 -5.15 0.45
C GLY A 280 -19.06 -3.86 0.71
N HIS A 281 -18.41 -2.71 0.65
CA HIS A 281 -18.99 -1.39 0.90
C HIS A 281 -19.16 -0.54 -0.36
N ALA A 282 -18.74 -1.04 -1.53
CA ALA A 282 -18.81 -0.35 -2.81
C ALA A 282 -19.72 -1.09 -3.81
N SER A 283 -20.28 -0.39 -4.79
CA SER A 283 -20.88 -1.08 -5.92
C SER A 283 -19.80 -1.79 -6.75
N SER A 284 -20.17 -2.91 -7.40
CA SER A 284 -19.22 -3.70 -8.19
C SER A 284 -18.54 -2.85 -9.28
N GLY A 285 -19.29 -1.98 -9.99
CA GLY A 285 -18.72 -1.07 -11.00
C GLY A 285 -17.69 -0.10 -10.40
N MET A 286 -18.05 0.56 -9.29
CA MET A 286 -17.12 1.47 -8.59
C MET A 286 -15.84 0.77 -8.12
N TYR A 287 -15.97 -0.45 -7.60
CA TYR A 287 -14.79 -1.20 -7.14
C TYR A 287 -13.90 -1.61 -8.33
N ARG A 288 -14.49 -2.07 -9.46
CA ARG A 288 -13.75 -2.37 -10.70
C ARG A 288 -13.02 -1.14 -11.23
N ALA A 289 -13.75 -0.01 -11.34
CA ALA A 289 -13.17 1.25 -11.83
C ALA A 289 -12.01 1.73 -10.94
N MET A 290 -12.18 1.68 -9.62
CA MET A 290 -11.16 2.08 -8.67
C MET A 290 -9.95 1.13 -8.68
N THR A 291 -10.18 -0.18 -8.83
CA THR A 291 -9.11 -1.18 -8.96
C THR A 291 -8.26 -0.92 -10.21
N ALA A 292 -8.90 -0.60 -11.33
CA ALA A 292 -8.21 -0.25 -12.57
C ALA A 292 -7.41 1.05 -12.45
N LEU A 293 -8.02 2.11 -11.92
CA LEU A 293 -7.32 3.36 -11.64
C LEU A 293 -6.09 3.12 -10.79
N TRP A 294 -6.24 2.39 -9.70
CA TRP A 294 -5.15 2.12 -8.76
C TRP A 294 -4.02 1.30 -9.40
N LEU A 295 -4.32 0.16 -10.03
CA LEU A 295 -3.31 -0.72 -10.62
C LEU A 295 -2.60 -0.11 -11.82
N LEU A 296 -3.26 0.81 -12.55
CA LEU A 296 -2.67 1.50 -13.71
C LEU A 296 -2.11 2.89 -13.36
N SER A 297 -2.26 3.34 -12.12
CA SER A 297 -1.58 4.56 -11.63
C SER A 297 -0.06 4.36 -11.53
N PRO A 298 0.72 5.45 -11.58
CA PRO A 298 2.19 5.35 -11.65
C PRO A 298 2.86 4.91 -10.33
N GLY A 299 2.14 4.89 -9.21
CA GLY A 299 2.61 4.38 -7.92
C GLY A 299 2.91 2.89 -7.94
N THR A 300 3.61 2.38 -6.94
CA THR A 300 3.79 0.93 -6.72
C THR A 300 2.57 0.36 -6.00
N PRO A 301 1.78 -0.53 -6.61
CA PRO A 301 0.59 -1.07 -5.96
C PRO A 301 0.94 -2.17 -4.96
N LEU A 302 0.27 -2.17 -3.81
CA LEU A 302 0.30 -3.22 -2.79
C LEU A 302 -1.10 -3.84 -2.68
N LEU A 303 -1.23 -5.13 -3.00
CA LEU A 303 -2.46 -5.89 -2.79
C LEU A 303 -2.43 -6.53 -1.41
N PHE A 304 -3.51 -6.36 -0.67
CA PHE A 304 -3.68 -7.07 0.60
C PHE A 304 -4.21 -8.49 0.36
N GLN A 305 -3.72 -9.46 1.12
CA GLN A 305 -4.10 -10.88 0.98
C GLN A 305 -5.61 -11.07 0.87
N GLY A 306 -6.06 -11.84 -0.12
CA GLY A 306 -7.48 -12.09 -0.39
C GLY A 306 -8.15 -11.07 -1.28
N GLN A 307 -7.56 -9.89 -1.50
CA GLN A 307 -8.09 -8.88 -2.41
C GLN A 307 -8.07 -9.39 -3.86
N GLU A 308 -7.05 -10.14 -4.23
CA GLU A 308 -6.81 -10.66 -5.57
C GLU A 308 -7.90 -11.62 -6.08
N PHE A 309 -8.62 -12.27 -5.18
CA PHE A 309 -9.76 -13.13 -5.54
C PHE A 309 -11.09 -12.68 -4.93
N GLY A 310 -11.09 -11.52 -4.26
CA GLY A 310 -12.31 -10.93 -3.69
C GLY A 310 -12.84 -11.67 -2.47
N SER A 311 -11.93 -12.11 -1.57
CA SER A 311 -12.27 -12.87 -0.36
C SER A 311 -13.40 -12.22 0.43
N SER A 312 -14.32 -13.06 0.94
CA SER A 312 -15.36 -12.66 1.89
C SER A 312 -14.87 -12.65 3.34
N SER A 313 -13.69 -13.25 3.62
CA SER A 313 -13.12 -13.29 4.96
C SER A 313 -12.77 -11.89 5.44
N PRO A 314 -13.25 -11.48 6.63
CA PRO A 314 -12.85 -10.21 7.21
C PRO A 314 -11.37 -10.23 7.62
N PHE A 315 -10.83 -9.06 7.95
CA PHE A 315 -9.56 -8.97 8.63
C PHE A 315 -9.70 -8.08 9.87
N LEU A 316 -9.46 -8.68 11.03
CA LEU A 316 -9.65 -8.05 12.34
C LEU A 316 -8.30 -7.94 13.05
N TYR A 317 -8.20 -6.99 13.98
CA TYR A 317 -7.08 -6.99 14.89
C TYR A 317 -7.21 -8.16 15.87
N PHE A 318 -6.18 -8.99 15.94
CA PHE A 318 -6.06 -10.10 16.89
C PHE A 318 -4.68 -10.16 17.52
N ALA A 319 -4.65 -10.46 18.81
CA ALA A 319 -3.43 -10.64 19.61
C ALA A 319 -3.76 -11.52 20.82
N ASP A 320 -2.99 -12.58 21.03
CA ASP A 320 -3.24 -13.59 22.08
C ASP A 320 -2.62 -13.16 23.43
N HIS A 321 -3.00 -11.98 23.90
CA HIS A 321 -2.57 -11.48 25.21
C HIS A 321 -3.53 -11.92 26.31
N GLY A 322 -2.98 -12.47 27.39
CA GLY A 322 -3.75 -12.90 28.56
C GLY A 322 -3.86 -11.86 29.68
N GLY A 323 -4.71 -12.15 30.66
CA GLY A 323 -4.74 -11.43 31.94
C GLY A 323 -4.98 -9.92 31.83
N ALA A 324 -4.18 -9.16 32.58
CA ALA A 324 -4.30 -7.69 32.62
C ALA A 324 -3.95 -7.01 31.30
N LEU A 325 -2.99 -7.54 30.55
CA LEU A 325 -2.58 -7.02 29.25
C LEU A 325 -3.69 -7.19 28.23
N GLY A 326 -4.28 -8.38 28.09
CA GLY A 326 -5.41 -8.61 27.19
C GLY A 326 -6.60 -7.68 27.49
N ALA A 327 -6.89 -7.45 28.77
CA ALA A 327 -7.91 -6.48 29.17
C ALA A 327 -7.54 -5.03 28.79
N ALA A 328 -6.25 -4.66 28.86
CA ALA A 328 -5.78 -3.34 28.44
C ALA A 328 -5.87 -3.16 26.92
N VAL A 329 -5.44 -4.16 26.14
CA VAL A 329 -5.54 -4.17 24.67
C VAL A 329 -7.00 -4.03 24.23
N ARG A 330 -7.92 -4.79 24.84
CA ARG A 330 -9.36 -4.67 24.55
C ARG A 330 -9.90 -3.26 24.85
N ARG A 331 -9.51 -2.65 25.97
CA ARG A 331 -9.92 -1.26 26.28
C ARG A 331 -9.33 -0.27 25.26
N GLY A 332 -8.03 -0.38 24.95
CA GLY A 332 -7.38 0.46 23.94
C GLY A 332 -8.07 0.35 22.59
N ARG A 333 -8.48 -0.85 22.19
CA ARG A 333 -9.24 -1.05 20.95
C ARG A 333 -10.60 -0.33 20.95
N VAL A 334 -11.34 -0.39 22.05
CA VAL A 334 -12.60 0.35 22.21
C VAL A 334 -12.36 1.85 22.15
N ASP A 335 -11.33 2.34 22.83
CA ASP A 335 -10.99 3.77 22.85
C ASP A 335 -10.57 4.27 21.47
N PHE A 336 -9.78 3.49 20.73
CA PHE A 336 -9.42 3.79 19.35
C PHE A 336 -10.65 3.91 18.44
N MET A 337 -11.59 2.97 18.53
CA MET A 337 -12.78 2.95 17.67
C MET A 337 -13.75 4.10 17.96
N ARG A 338 -13.71 4.72 19.15
CA ARG A 338 -14.56 5.88 19.48
C ARG A 338 -14.33 7.11 18.59
N GLN A 339 -13.20 7.21 17.92
CA GLN A 339 -12.94 8.31 16.98
C GLN A 339 -13.89 8.29 15.77
N PHE A 340 -14.43 7.13 15.40
CA PHE A 340 -15.38 6.99 14.29
C PHE A 340 -16.80 7.21 14.80
N ARG A 341 -17.45 8.28 14.37
CA ARG A 341 -18.81 8.66 14.82
C ARG A 341 -19.85 7.61 14.50
N SER A 342 -19.71 6.94 13.33
CA SER A 342 -20.61 5.89 12.87
C SER A 342 -20.66 4.67 13.78
N VAL A 343 -19.61 4.42 14.56
CA VAL A 343 -19.47 3.25 15.44
C VAL A 343 -19.28 3.64 16.92
N ALA A 344 -19.25 4.92 17.23
CA ALA A 344 -18.98 5.42 18.59
C ALA A 344 -20.10 5.14 19.61
N ALA A 345 -21.28 4.70 19.18
CA ALA A 345 -22.38 4.35 20.08
C ALA A 345 -21.98 3.18 20.99
N ARG A 346 -22.30 3.28 22.29
CA ARG A 346 -21.89 2.32 23.30
C ARG A 346 -22.28 0.87 22.95
N ASP A 347 -23.50 0.69 22.47
CA ASP A 347 -24.03 -0.63 22.11
C ASP A 347 -23.28 -1.25 20.94
N VAL A 348 -22.83 -0.42 20.01
CA VAL A 348 -22.02 -0.83 18.85
C VAL A 348 -20.61 -1.23 19.30
N LEU A 349 -20.00 -0.44 20.19
CA LEU A 349 -18.66 -0.74 20.74
C LEU A 349 -18.61 -2.01 21.59
N THR A 350 -19.72 -2.38 22.24
CA THR A 350 -19.79 -3.66 22.99
C THR A 350 -19.80 -4.90 22.08
N ALA A 351 -20.12 -4.73 20.79
CA ALA A 351 -20.10 -5.78 19.79
C ALA A 351 -18.72 -5.97 19.11
N LEU A 352 -17.71 -5.17 19.52
CA LEU A 352 -16.35 -5.33 19.01
C LEU A 352 -15.83 -6.75 19.30
N PRO A 353 -15.27 -7.45 18.31
CA PRO A 353 -14.61 -8.72 18.52
C PRO A 353 -13.49 -8.60 19.57
N ASP A 354 -13.38 -9.59 20.44
CA ASP A 354 -12.29 -9.66 21.40
C ASP A 354 -10.99 -10.04 20.66
N PRO A 355 -9.94 -9.20 20.68
CA PRO A 355 -8.68 -9.53 20.00
C PRO A 355 -8.05 -10.85 20.45
N ALA A 356 -8.25 -11.25 21.71
CA ALA A 356 -7.68 -12.49 22.25
C ALA A 356 -8.54 -13.73 21.98
N ALA A 357 -9.75 -13.59 21.44
CA ALA A 357 -10.62 -14.73 21.17
C ALA A 357 -10.13 -15.52 19.94
N ASP A 358 -10.14 -16.86 20.07
CA ASP A 358 -9.82 -17.80 18.98
C ASP A 358 -10.67 -17.50 17.73
N ASP A 359 -11.96 -17.25 17.93
CA ASP A 359 -12.92 -16.96 16.87
C ASP A 359 -12.56 -15.71 16.05
N THR A 360 -11.96 -14.69 16.68
CA THR A 360 -11.49 -13.49 15.99
C THR A 360 -10.39 -13.82 14.97
N PHE A 361 -9.43 -14.67 15.35
CA PHE A 361 -8.39 -15.13 14.44
C PHE A 361 -8.96 -16.03 13.33
N PHE A 362 -9.78 -17.02 13.67
CA PHE A 362 -10.30 -17.95 12.67
C PHE A 362 -11.19 -17.29 11.63
N LYS A 363 -11.91 -16.24 11.98
CA LYS A 363 -12.67 -15.43 11.02
C LYS A 363 -11.78 -14.74 9.98
N CYS A 364 -10.54 -14.41 10.33
CA CYS A 364 -9.59 -13.76 9.43
C CYS A 364 -8.89 -14.73 8.45
N THR A 365 -9.06 -16.04 8.65
CA THR A 365 -8.46 -17.06 7.78
C THR A 365 -9.11 -17.00 6.40
N LEU A 366 -8.29 -16.87 5.37
CA LEU A 366 -8.77 -16.91 3.99
C LEU A 366 -9.36 -18.28 3.64
N ARG A 367 -10.40 -18.28 2.85
CA ARG A 367 -11.11 -19.49 2.42
C ARG A 367 -10.61 -19.94 1.07
N ASP A 368 -10.05 -21.17 1.01
CA ASP A 368 -9.51 -21.72 -0.24
C ASP A 368 -10.61 -22.05 -1.27
N ASP A 369 -11.85 -22.32 -0.83
CA ASP A 369 -12.99 -22.54 -1.71
C ASP A 369 -13.43 -21.28 -2.48
N GLU A 370 -13.00 -20.09 -2.05
CA GLU A 370 -13.21 -18.82 -2.75
C GLU A 370 -12.14 -18.53 -3.82
N ARG A 371 -11.03 -19.27 -3.84
CA ARG A 371 -9.91 -19.09 -4.77
C ARG A 371 -10.19 -19.69 -6.15
N SER A 372 -11.20 -19.22 -6.84
CA SER A 372 -11.44 -19.63 -8.22
C SER A 372 -10.66 -18.75 -9.20
N ALA A 373 -9.77 -19.37 -9.98
CA ALA A 373 -9.00 -18.66 -11.00
C ALA A 373 -9.87 -18.05 -12.11
N ASP A 374 -11.07 -18.55 -12.32
CA ASP A 374 -11.99 -18.15 -13.40
C ASP A 374 -13.04 -17.12 -12.95
N GLY A 375 -12.96 -16.64 -11.71
CA GLY A 375 -13.85 -15.59 -11.22
C GLY A 375 -13.59 -14.22 -11.86
N GLU A 376 -14.61 -13.34 -11.87
CA GLU A 376 -14.51 -11.97 -12.39
C GLU A 376 -13.36 -11.18 -11.72
N VAL A 377 -13.22 -11.31 -10.40
CA VAL A 377 -12.22 -10.56 -9.63
C VAL A 377 -10.78 -11.01 -9.92
N PRO A 378 -10.44 -12.32 -9.87
CA PRO A 378 -9.12 -12.78 -10.28
C PRO A 378 -8.77 -12.42 -11.73
N ARG A 379 -9.74 -12.50 -12.65
CA ARG A 379 -9.53 -12.12 -14.05
C ARG A 379 -9.22 -10.64 -14.18
N LEU A 380 -10.00 -9.78 -13.52
CA LEU A 380 -9.76 -8.33 -13.48
C LEU A 380 -8.33 -8.01 -13.00
N HIS A 381 -7.90 -8.59 -11.88
CA HIS A 381 -6.57 -8.34 -11.34
C HIS A 381 -5.47 -8.87 -12.27
N ARG A 382 -5.62 -10.07 -12.81
CA ARG A 382 -4.66 -10.68 -13.75
C ARG A 382 -4.46 -9.83 -14.99
N ASP A 383 -5.54 -9.37 -15.61
CA ASP A 383 -5.47 -8.60 -16.84
C ASP A 383 -4.91 -7.20 -16.61
N LEU A 384 -5.26 -6.56 -15.50
CA LEU A 384 -4.67 -5.26 -15.12
C LEU A 384 -3.19 -5.38 -14.79
N LEU A 385 -2.78 -6.40 -14.04
CA LEU A 385 -1.37 -6.65 -13.71
C LEU A 385 -0.58 -7.01 -14.98
N ARG A 386 -1.17 -7.77 -15.90
CA ARG A 386 -0.58 -8.06 -17.22
C ARG A 386 -0.42 -6.77 -18.02
N LEU A 387 -1.48 -5.95 -18.13
CA LEU A 387 -1.42 -4.68 -18.84
C LEU A 387 -0.34 -3.76 -18.24
N ARG A 388 -0.28 -3.64 -16.91
CA ARG A 388 0.77 -2.85 -16.23
C ARG A 388 2.18 -3.31 -16.57
N ARG A 389 2.44 -4.63 -16.69
CA ARG A 389 3.77 -5.20 -16.88
C ARG A 389 4.20 -5.32 -18.33
N GLU A 390 3.24 -5.55 -19.25
CA GLU A 390 3.52 -5.90 -20.64
C GLU A 390 3.33 -4.72 -21.59
N ASP A 391 2.39 -3.81 -21.29
CA ASP A 391 2.20 -2.62 -22.09
C ASP A 391 3.45 -1.73 -22.05
N PRO A 392 4.04 -1.37 -23.19
CA PRO A 392 5.30 -0.66 -23.24
C PRO A 392 5.25 0.73 -22.58
N ILE A 393 4.08 1.32 -22.46
CA ILE A 393 3.90 2.64 -21.84
C ILE A 393 3.78 2.49 -20.31
N PHE A 394 2.94 1.59 -19.83
CA PHE A 394 2.78 1.37 -18.39
C PHE A 394 4.00 0.72 -17.74
N ARG A 395 4.68 -0.20 -18.45
CA ARG A 395 5.88 -0.87 -17.97
C ARG A 395 7.07 0.06 -17.76
N ASN A 396 7.26 0.99 -18.68
CA ASN A 396 8.30 2.00 -18.59
C ASN A 396 7.77 3.11 -17.70
N LEU A 397 7.89 2.93 -16.36
CA LEU A 397 7.47 3.93 -15.37
C LEU A 397 8.04 5.29 -15.77
N PRO A 398 7.21 6.22 -16.25
CA PRO A 398 7.73 7.44 -16.86
C PRO A 398 8.42 8.28 -15.80
N VAL A 399 9.40 9.03 -16.25
CA VAL A 399 9.77 10.26 -15.56
C VAL A 399 8.46 11.01 -15.29
N ARG A 400 8.28 11.57 -14.10
CA ARG A 400 7.02 12.24 -13.67
C ARG A 400 6.41 13.17 -14.74
N ASP A 401 7.23 13.81 -15.56
CA ASP A 401 6.85 14.74 -16.60
C ASP A 401 6.19 14.10 -17.84
N TRP A 402 6.13 12.78 -17.90
CA TRP A 402 5.48 12.04 -19.00
C TRP A 402 4.06 11.58 -18.67
N ILE A 403 3.53 12.08 -17.56
CA ILE A 403 2.13 11.88 -17.18
C ILE A 403 1.52 13.25 -16.92
N ASP A 404 0.38 13.48 -17.55
CA ASP A 404 -0.46 14.63 -17.23
C ASP A 404 -1.91 14.20 -17.06
N GLY A 405 -2.75 15.06 -16.54
CA GLY A 405 -4.15 14.75 -16.36
C GLY A 405 -4.97 16.00 -16.07
N ALA A 406 -6.25 15.88 -16.32
CA ALA A 406 -7.21 16.95 -16.16
C ALA A 406 -8.50 16.45 -15.51
N VAL A 407 -9.11 17.31 -14.71
CA VAL A 407 -10.43 17.11 -14.12
C VAL A 407 -11.47 17.60 -15.09
N LEU A 408 -12.40 16.73 -15.52
CA LEU A 408 -13.52 17.07 -16.37
C LEU A 408 -14.79 17.39 -15.55
N SER A 409 -14.92 16.78 -14.39
CA SER A 409 -15.95 17.10 -13.37
C SER A 409 -15.52 16.53 -12.01
N ASP A 410 -16.29 16.77 -10.96
CA ASP A 410 -15.97 16.31 -9.59
C ASP A 410 -15.62 14.82 -9.50
N ARG A 411 -16.17 13.99 -10.39
CA ARG A 411 -16.00 12.54 -10.40
C ARG A 411 -15.38 12.00 -11.70
N VAL A 412 -15.13 12.87 -12.70
CA VAL A 412 -14.58 12.48 -14.00
C VAL A 412 -13.26 13.18 -14.24
N PHE A 413 -12.25 12.41 -14.62
CA PHE A 413 -10.93 12.93 -14.95
C PHE A 413 -10.23 12.03 -15.95
N VAL A 414 -9.16 12.55 -16.53
CA VAL A 414 -8.27 11.80 -17.42
C VAL A 414 -6.85 11.82 -16.93
N LEU A 415 -6.12 10.75 -17.20
CA LEU A 415 -4.68 10.63 -17.07
C LEU A 415 -4.12 10.25 -18.42
N ARG A 416 -3.17 11.01 -18.94
CA ARG A 416 -2.47 10.71 -20.18
C ARG A 416 -1.02 10.36 -19.91
N TRP A 417 -0.62 9.21 -20.39
CA TRP A 417 0.74 8.72 -20.37
C TRP A 417 1.32 8.95 -21.75
N PHE A 418 2.33 9.80 -21.83
CA PHE A 418 2.99 10.13 -23.09
C PHE A 418 4.06 9.08 -23.41
N ALA A 419 4.11 8.66 -24.66
CA ALA A 419 5.11 7.70 -25.15
C ALA A 419 6.51 8.32 -25.27
N SER A 420 6.62 9.65 -25.33
CA SER A 420 7.85 10.43 -25.44
C SER A 420 7.75 11.70 -24.58
N ASP A 421 8.87 12.39 -24.35
CA ASP A 421 8.86 13.67 -23.62
C ASP A 421 7.91 14.67 -24.30
N PRO A 422 6.81 15.05 -23.65
CA PRO A 422 5.84 15.98 -24.25
C PRO A 422 6.40 17.40 -24.48
N ARG A 423 7.58 17.71 -23.92
CA ARG A 423 8.29 18.98 -24.11
C ARG A 423 9.36 18.89 -25.19
N GLY A 424 9.62 17.69 -25.72
CA GLY A 424 10.61 17.45 -26.79
C GLY A 424 10.13 17.97 -28.14
N ALA A 425 11.06 18.17 -29.07
CA ALA A 425 10.72 18.47 -30.47
C ALA A 425 9.89 17.34 -31.05
N TRP A 426 8.71 17.67 -31.53
CA TRP A 426 7.81 16.71 -32.16
C TRP A 426 8.45 16.16 -33.46
N SER A 427 8.72 14.86 -33.54
CA SER A 427 9.07 14.22 -34.79
C SER A 427 7.85 13.51 -35.36
N ALA A 428 7.51 13.81 -36.63
CA ALA A 428 6.40 13.17 -37.32
C ALA A 428 6.58 11.63 -37.50
N GLU A 429 7.76 11.13 -37.18
CA GLU A 429 8.12 9.70 -37.26
C GLU A 429 7.94 8.97 -35.90
N SER A 430 7.64 9.67 -34.80
CA SER A 430 7.38 8.99 -33.54
C SER A 430 6.02 8.28 -33.64
N ASP A 431 6.04 6.97 -33.57
CA ASP A 431 4.86 6.11 -33.41
C ASP A 431 4.34 6.36 -31.98
N SER A 432 3.71 7.55 -31.79
CA SER A 432 3.23 7.99 -30.50
C SER A 432 2.11 7.06 -30.05
N ARG A 433 2.44 6.15 -29.14
CA ARG A 433 1.50 5.19 -28.55
C ARG A 433 1.05 5.64 -27.17
N ASP A 434 0.66 6.91 -27.05
CA ASP A 434 0.14 7.43 -25.79
C ASP A 434 -0.99 6.54 -25.26
N ARG A 435 -1.13 6.50 -23.93
CA ARG A 435 -2.29 5.90 -23.25
C ARG A 435 -3.09 7.00 -22.60
N LEU A 436 -4.41 6.98 -22.83
CA LEU A 436 -5.35 7.83 -22.15
C LEU A 436 -6.22 6.96 -21.25
N ILE A 437 -6.18 7.21 -19.94
CA ILE A 437 -7.05 6.59 -18.96
C ILE A 437 -8.17 7.58 -18.67
N VAL A 438 -9.40 7.20 -18.98
CA VAL A 438 -10.60 7.98 -18.68
C VAL A 438 -11.29 7.34 -17.48
N VAL A 439 -11.47 8.10 -16.41
CA VAL A 439 -12.03 7.61 -15.14
C VAL A 439 -13.31 8.36 -14.83
N ASN A 440 -14.38 7.65 -14.57
CA ASN A 440 -15.64 8.20 -14.06
C ASN A 440 -16.07 7.42 -12.80
N LEU A 441 -15.96 8.07 -11.66
CA LEU A 441 -16.39 7.54 -10.36
C LEU A 441 -17.80 8.03 -9.98
N GLY A 442 -18.57 8.56 -10.92
CA GLY A 442 -19.95 9.02 -10.76
C GLY A 442 -20.89 8.34 -11.73
N ALA A 443 -22.06 8.93 -11.95
CA ALA A 443 -23.01 8.49 -12.97
C ALA A 443 -22.50 8.78 -14.38
N ASP A 444 -23.16 8.21 -15.40
CA ASP A 444 -22.88 8.47 -16.80
C ASP A 444 -22.77 9.96 -17.09
N ARG A 445 -21.80 10.34 -17.93
CA ARG A 445 -21.58 11.73 -18.34
C ARG A 445 -21.49 11.84 -19.85
N HIS A 446 -22.18 12.87 -20.35
CA HIS A 446 -22.07 13.32 -21.71
C HIS A 446 -21.50 14.75 -21.73
N PHE A 447 -20.51 14.99 -22.59
CA PHE A 447 -19.91 16.29 -22.83
C PHE A 447 -20.02 16.58 -24.33
N ASP A 448 -21.00 17.40 -24.73
CA ASP A 448 -21.15 17.89 -26.14
C ASP A 448 -19.89 18.57 -26.61
N GLN A 449 -19.22 19.27 -25.69
CA GLN A 449 -17.92 19.89 -25.89
C GLN A 449 -17.05 19.57 -24.67
N ALA A 450 -15.87 19.02 -24.91
CA ALA A 450 -14.88 18.76 -23.89
C ALA A 450 -13.61 19.56 -24.20
N PRO A 451 -13.48 20.83 -23.73
CA PRO A 451 -12.37 21.72 -24.07
C PRO A 451 -11.10 21.35 -23.28
N GLU A 452 -10.70 20.10 -23.33
CA GLU A 452 -9.55 19.56 -22.64
C GLU A 452 -8.55 18.99 -23.68
N PRO A 453 -7.37 19.64 -23.84
CA PRO A 453 -6.38 19.22 -24.85
C PRO A 453 -5.86 17.80 -24.68
N LEU A 454 -5.87 17.25 -23.47
CA LEU A 454 -5.41 15.87 -23.23
C LEU A 454 -6.34 14.81 -23.88
N LEU A 455 -7.58 15.17 -24.18
CA LEU A 455 -8.52 14.32 -24.90
C LEU A 455 -8.21 14.25 -26.40
N ALA A 456 -7.52 15.25 -26.95
CA ALA A 456 -7.16 15.21 -28.37
C ALA A 456 -6.12 14.11 -28.65
N PRO A 457 -6.38 13.19 -29.60
CA PRO A 457 -5.40 12.19 -29.97
C PRO A 457 -4.15 12.85 -30.60
N PRO A 458 -2.98 12.19 -30.62
CA PRO A 458 -1.84 12.65 -31.38
C PRO A 458 -2.19 12.88 -32.85
N ALA A 459 -1.48 13.79 -33.54
CA ALA A 459 -1.77 14.13 -34.92
C ALA A 459 -1.74 12.88 -35.84
N GLY A 460 -2.78 12.73 -36.67
CA GLY A 460 -2.93 11.57 -37.57
C GLY A 460 -3.40 10.29 -36.87
N MET A 461 -3.77 10.35 -35.61
CA MET A 461 -4.25 9.22 -34.82
C MET A 461 -5.70 9.39 -34.38
N ALA A 462 -6.29 8.32 -33.89
CA ALA A 462 -7.57 8.27 -33.21
C ALA A 462 -7.46 7.43 -31.95
N TRP A 463 -8.29 7.71 -30.96
CA TRP A 463 -8.40 6.88 -29.78
C TRP A 463 -9.18 5.60 -30.08
N SER A 464 -8.69 4.48 -29.58
CA SER A 464 -9.36 3.18 -29.61
C SER A 464 -9.35 2.58 -28.22
N ILE A 465 -10.43 1.94 -27.79
CA ILE A 465 -10.47 1.28 -26.49
C ILE A 465 -9.49 0.11 -26.50
N LEU A 466 -8.54 0.13 -25.58
CA LEU A 466 -7.58 -0.93 -25.30
C LEU A 466 -8.10 -1.88 -24.23
N TRP A 467 -8.71 -1.33 -23.19
CA TRP A 467 -9.23 -2.06 -22.04
C TRP A 467 -10.34 -1.26 -21.35
N SER A 468 -11.30 -1.95 -20.72
CA SER A 468 -12.37 -1.31 -19.96
C SER A 468 -12.74 -2.11 -18.71
N SER A 469 -13.00 -1.43 -17.59
CA SER A 469 -13.56 -2.04 -16.39
C SER A 469 -14.97 -2.56 -16.57
N GLU A 470 -15.66 -2.11 -17.62
CA GLU A 470 -17.03 -2.50 -17.96
C GLU A 470 -17.10 -3.66 -18.97
N ASP A 471 -15.97 -4.32 -19.22
CA ASP A 471 -15.98 -5.55 -20.00
C ASP A 471 -16.86 -6.62 -19.29
N PRO A 472 -17.74 -7.33 -20.05
CA PRO A 472 -18.56 -8.41 -19.51
C PRO A 472 -17.77 -9.51 -18.80
N GLU A 473 -16.50 -9.72 -19.16
CA GLU A 473 -15.63 -10.68 -18.49
C GLU A 473 -15.35 -10.34 -17.02
N TYR A 474 -15.54 -9.06 -16.63
CA TYR A 474 -15.41 -8.58 -15.24
C TYR A 474 -16.77 -8.29 -14.60
N GLY A 475 -17.89 -8.69 -15.25
CA GLY A 475 -19.25 -8.43 -14.80
C GLY A 475 -19.72 -7.01 -15.13
N GLY A 476 -19.15 -6.38 -16.15
CA GLY A 476 -19.57 -5.09 -16.68
C GLY A 476 -20.68 -5.21 -17.75
N ALA A 477 -21.19 -4.07 -18.19
CA ALA A 477 -22.25 -3.99 -19.19
C ALA A 477 -21.74 -3.79 -20.63
N GLY A 478 -20.44 -3.77 -20.83
CA GLY A 478 -19.81 -3.39 -22.09
C GLY A 478 -19.52 -1.88 -22.17
N THR A 479 -18.71 -1.50 -23.15
CA THR A 479 -18.30 -0.10 -23.35
C THR A 479 -18.43 0.27 -24.81
N SER A 480 -19.31 1.23 -25.13
CA SER A 480 -19.37 1.88 -26.44
C SER A 480 -18.16 2.80 -26.66
N PRO A 481 -17.83 3.16 -27.92
CA PRO A 481 -16.83 4.20 -28.17
C PRO A 481 -17.12 5.45 -27.35
N LEU A 482 -16.08 5.98 -26.65
CA LEU A 482 -16.28 7.14 -25.78
C LEU A 482 -16.44 8.44 -26.57
N GLU A 483 -15.72 8.60 -27.68
CA GLU A 483 -15.85 9.71 -28.61
C GLU A 483 -16.85 9.34 -29.70
N GLN A 484 -17.92 10.13 -29.87
CA GLN A 484 -19.00 9.97 -30.84
C GLN A 484 -19.23 11.30 -31.57
N ASP A 485 -20.10 11.31 -32.59
CA ASP A 485 -20.37 12.50 -33.40
C ASP A 485 -20.93 13.68 -32.59
N ASP A 486 -21.59 13.39 -31.49
CA ASP A 486 -22.24 14.39 -30.59
C ASP A 486 -21.41 14.68 -29.33
N GLY A 487 -20.18 14.15 -29.21
CA GLY A 487 -19.27 14.43 -28.10
C GLY A 487 -18.73 13.20 -27.38
N TRP A 488 -18.37 13.38 -26.10
CA TRP A 488 -17.79 12.33 -25.27
C TRP A 488 -18.86 11.72 -24.34
N HIS A 489 -19.06 10.42 -24.49
CA HIS A 489 -19.95 9.61 -23.64
C HIS A 489 -19.10 8.75 -22.69
N ILE A 490 -19.05 9.14 -21.43
CA ILE A 490 -18.21 8.47 -20.41
C ILE A 490 -19.13 7.66 -19.48
N PRO A 491 -19.08 6.32 -19.54
CA PRO A 491 -19.92 5.47 -18.70
C PRO A 491 -19.61 5.73 -17.21
N GLY A 492 -20.64 5.66 -16.40
CA GLY A 492 -20.54 5.80 -14.95
C GLY A 492 -19.84 4.61 -14.30
N HIS A 493 -19.19 4.84 -13.19
CA HIS A 493 -18.48 3.80 -12.44
C HIS A 493 -17.50 2.99 -13.30
N ALA A 494 -16.81 3.66 -14.21
CA ALA A 494 -15.94 3.03 -15.19
C ALA A 494 -14.54 3.66 -15.24
N THR A 495 -13.57 2.83 -15.55
CA THR A 495 -12.22 3.22 -15.99
C THR A 495 -11.98 2.59 -17.36
N VAL A 496 -11.68 3.42 -18.35
CA VAL A 496 -11.43 2.99 -19.72
C VAL A 496 -10.02 3.42 -20.12
N VAL A 497 -9.24 2.48 -20.65
CA VAL A 497 -7.91 2.73 -21.19
C VAL A 497 -7.99 2.81 -22.69
N MET A 498 -7.48 3.88 -23.28
CA MET A 498 -7.47 4.10 -24.71
C MET A 498 -6.05 4.11 -25.25
N ASP A 499 -5.91 3.59 -26.46
CA ASP A 499 -4.69 3.50 -27.23
C ASP A 499 -4.76 4.42 -28.45
N ALA A 500 -3.73 5.22 -28.69
CA ALA A 500 -3.65 6.02 -29.91
C ALA A 500 -3.26 5.14 -31.11
N ARG A 501 -4.15 5.06 -32.12
CA ARG A 501 -3.91 4.27 -33.36
C ARG A 501 -3.97 5.16 -34.58
N ARG A 502 -3.21 4.83 -35.62
CA ARG A 502 -3.27 5.53 -36.91
C ARG A 502 -4.69 5.40 -37.50
N ARG A 503 -5.20 6.52 -38.00
CA ARG A 503 -6.49 6.57 -38.72
C ARG A 503 -6.45 5.77 -40.02
#